data_a810cb84b3623a57333def8ad2f6b9df
#
_entry.id   a810cb84b3623a57333def8ad2f6b9df
#
_cell.length_a   1.000
_cell.length_b   1.000
_cell.length_c   1.000
_cell.angle_alpha   90.00
_cell.angle_beta   90.00
_cell.angle_gamma   90.00
#
_symmetry.space_group_name_H-M   'P 1'
#
loop_
_entity.id
_entity.type
_entity.pdbx_description
1 polymer ?
#
loop_
_entity_poly.entity_id
_entity_poly.type
_entity_poly.pdbx_seq_one_letter_code
_entity_poly.pdbx_strand_id
1 'polypeptide(L)'
;IDRLDRAAADLALQAPAEEEDASFDEGALAAMYQVTSGYPYFIQAYGKVVWDLAPASPITADDIAVATPEAEAELAVGFFGSRYERATPAEREYLRAIAELADPDSSTEGVATSAVAEKLDRTPQALSPARDALLKKGLVYACERGQVAFTVPHFGRYLRAQMA
;
A
#
# COMPACT_ATOMS: atom_id res chain seq x y z
N ILE A 1 -1.78 1.07 12.84
CA ILE A 1 -0.77 2.14 12.80
C ILE A 1 -1.34 3.27 11.95
N ASP A 2 -1.39 4.46 12.54
CA ASP A 2 -1.94 5.61 11.87
C ASP A 2 -0.98 6.15 10.81
N ARG A 3 -1.56 6.73 9.76
CA ARG A 3 -0.80 7.43 8.73
C ARG A 3 -0.27 8.74 9.30
N LEU A 4 0.91 9.13 8.85
CA LEU A 4 1.42 10.46 9.11
C LEU A 4 0.72 11.46 8.18
N ASP A 5 0.47 12.66 8.67
CA ASP A 5 0.07 13.75 7.80
C ASP A 5 1.25 14.23 6.95
N ARG A 6 0.99 15.12 5.99
CA ARG A 6 2.02 15.60 5.07
C ARG A 6 3.22 16.20 5.81
N ALA A 7 2.96 17.04 6.82
CA ALA A 7 4.03 17.71 7.56
C ALA A 7 4.91 16.73 8.33
N ALA A 8 4.31 15.75 8.99
CA ALA A 8 5.03 14.72 9.73
C ALA A 8 5.82 13.80 8.80
N ALA A 9 5.24 13.43 7.65
CA ALA A 9 5.91 12.62 6.64
C ALA A 9 7.13 13.34 6.05
N ASP A 10 6.97 14.61 5.72
CA ASP A 10 8.07 15.44 5.21
C ASP A 10 9.22 15.54 6.23
N LEU A 11 8.88 15.75 7.49
CA LEU A 11 9.87 15.82 8.58
C LEU A 11 10.61 14.49 8.74
N ALA A 12 9.91 13.37 8.63
CA ALA A 12 10.52 12.04 8.73
C ALA A 12 11.57 11.78 7.65
N LEU A 13 11.44 12.43 6.50
CA LEU A 13 12.42 12.35 5.40
C LEU A 13 13.52 13.43 5.52
N GLN A 14 13.14 14.67 5.81
CA GLN A 14 14.05 15.80 5.84
C GLN A 14 15.02 15.76 7.02
N ALA A 15 14.57 15.39 8.21
CA ALA A 15 15.41 15.43 9.39
C ALA A 15 16.66 14.55 9.27
N PRO A 16 16.55 13.26 8.87
CA PRO A 16 17.73 12.44 8.64
C PRO A 16 18.62 12.95 7.50
N ALA A 17 18.00 13.47 6.42
CA ALA A 17 18.75 13.99 5.29
C ALA A 17 19.60 15.21 5.68
N GLU A 18 19.05 16.12 6.47
CA GLU A 18 19.76 17.30 6.96
C GLU A 18 20.96 16.93 7.83
N GLU A 19 20.86 15.86 8.61
CA GLU A 19 22.00 15.36 9.40
C GLU A 19 23.18 14.94 8.51
N GLU A 20 22.91 14.56 7.27
CA GLU A 20 23.90 14.15 6.26
C GLU A 20 24.17 15.24 5.22
N ASP A 21 23.84 16.49 5.51
CA ASP A 21 24.01 17.65 4.62
C ASP A 21 23.30 17.49 3.26
N ALA A 22 22.15 16.82 3.26
CA ALA A 22 21.33 16.61 2.06
C ALA A 22 19.90 17.10 2.29
N SER A 23 19.14 17.19 1.22
CA SER A 23 17.75 17.66 1.28
C SER A 23 16.91 17.01 0.20
N PHE A 24 15.59 16.99 0.42
CA PHE A 24 14.59 16.71 -0.59
C PHE A 24 13.99 18.03 -1.05
N ASP A 25 13.82 18.22 -2.36
CA ASP A 25 13.08 19.39 -2.83
C ASP A 25 11.58 19.20 -2.64
N GLU A 26 10.79 20.24 -2.85
CA GLU A 26 9.32 20.17 -2.64
C GLU A 26 8.65 19.15 -3.56
N GLY A 27 9.11 19.05 -4.80
CA GLY A 27 8.59 18.06 -5.74
C GLY A 27 8.83 16.62 -5.28
N ALA A 28 10.01 16.36 -4.72
CA ALA A 28 10.35 15.05 -4.15
C ALA A 28 9.50 14.72 -2.94
N LEU A 29 9.30 15.66 -2.03
CA LEU A 29 8.45 15.47 -0.85
C LEU A 29 7.01 15.18 -1.25
N ALA A 30 6.46 15.91 -2.22
CA ALA A 30 5.13 15.67 -2.75
C ALA A 30 5.01 14.27 -3.38
N ALA A 31 5.99 13.88 -4.18
CA ALA A 31 6.02 12.55 -4.82
C ALA A 31 6.12 11.44 -3.77
N MET A 32 6.94 11.61 -2.74
CA MET A 32 7.07 10.63 -1.65
C MET A 32 5.77 10.46 -0.89
N TYR A 33 5.08 11.55 -0.58
CA TYR A 33 3.78 11.46 0.09
C TYR A 33 2.75 10.73 -0.77
N GLN A 34 2.75 10.98 -2.06
CA GLN A 34 1.84 10.33 -3.00
C GLN A 34 2.06 8.80 -3.06
N VAL A 35 3.32 8.35 -3.15
CA VAL A 35 3.62 6.91 -3.27
C VAL A 35 3.53 6.16 -1.93
N THR A 36 3.74 6.83 -0.81
CA THR A 36 3.71 6.20 0.53
C THR A 36 2.38 6.36 1.25
N SER A 37 1.56 7.31 0.82
CA SER A 37 0.30 7.69 1.48
C SER A 37 0.46 8.02 2.98
N GLY A 38 1.66 8.40 3.40
CA GLY A 38 1.97 8.71 4.78
C GLY A 38 2.17 7.50 5.70
N TYR A 39 2.23 6.27 5.16
CA TYR A 39 2.49 5.08 5.96
C TYR A 39 3.95 5.04 6.40
N PRO A 40 4.23 4.98 7.72
CA PRO A 40 5.60 5.00 8.21
C PRO A 40 6.49 3.92 7.61
N TYR A 41 6.00 2.70 7.50
CA TYR A 41 6.77 1.61 6.91
C TYR A 41 7.16 1.90 5.44
N PHE A 42 6.23 2.47 4.67
CA PHE A 42 6.49 2.80 3.27
C PHE A 42 7.45 3.98 3.15
N ILE A 43 7.33 4.97 4.02
CA ILE A 43 8.28 6.10 4.08
C ILE A 43 9.70 5.57 4.32
N GLN A 44 9.88 4.64 5.24
CA GLN A 44 11.17 4.01 5.51
C GLN A 44 11.70 3.24 4.29
N ALA A 45 10.87 2.41 3.69
CA ALA A 45 11.27 1.57 2.56
C ALA A 45 11.63 2.40 1.32
N TYR A 46 10.76 3.33 0.94
CA TYR A 46 11.03 4.24 -0.17
C TYR A 46 12.20 5.16 0.12
N GLY A 47 12.24 5.72 1.33
CA GLY A 47 13.33 6.62 1.75
C GLY A 47 14.70 5.98 1.63
N LYS A 48 14.83 4.73 2.03
CA LYS A 48 16.08 3.97 1.91
C LYS A 48 16.51 3.80 0.45
N VAL A 49 15.60 3.36 -0.42
CA VAL A 49 15.91 3.13 -1.83
C VAL A 49 16.25 4.45 -2.54
N VAL A 50 15.47 5.50 -2.28
CA VAL A 50 15.73 6.83 -2.85
C VAL A 50 17.09 7.35 -2.41
N TRP A 51 17.41 7.21 -1.13
CA TRP A 51 18.69 7.63 -0.59
C TRP A 51 19.86 6.92 -1.29
N ASP A 52 19.74 5.62 -1.50
CA ASP A 52 20.78 4.82 -2.14
C ASP A 52 20.95 5.12 -3.63
N LEU A 53 19.87 5.49 -4.33
CA LEU A 53 19.90 5.69 -5.79
C LEU A 53 20.08 7.15 -6.21
N ALA A 54 19.73 8.12 -5.38
CA ALA A 54 19.83 9.53 -5.76
C ALA A 54 21.30 9.94 -5.94
N PRO A 55 21.67 10.51 -7.11
CA PRO A 55 23.07 10.82 -7.41
C PRO A 55 23.57 12.08 -6.73
N ALA A 56 22.68 12.96 -6.29
CA ALA A 56 23.03 14.26 -5.75
C ALA A 56 21.94 14.82 -4.85
N SER A 57 22.26 15.89 -4.14
CA SER A 57 21.33 16.71 -3.37
C SER A 57 21.09 18.03 -4.13
N PRO A 58 19.87 18.57 -4.14
CA PRO A 58 18.65 18.00 -3.52
C PRO A 58 18.12 16.80 -4.29
N ILE A 59 17.45 15.92 -3.55
CA ILE A 59 16.71 14.78 -4.14
C ILE A 59 15.46 15.34 -4.82
N THR A 60 15.19 14.89 -6.03
CA THR A 60 14.12 15.43 -6.89
C THR A 60 12.99 14.41 -7.10
N ALA A 61 11.87 14.89 -7.66
CA ALA A 61 10.76 14.01 -8.05
C ALA A 61 11.20 12.94 -9.07
N ASP A 62 12.12 13.26 -9.97
CA ASP A 62 12.67 12.29 -10.92
C ASP A 62 13.43 11.17 -10.20
N ASP A 63 14.16 11.49 -9.14
CA ASP A 63 14.84 10.48 -8.32
C ASP A 63 13.82 9.53 -7.67
N ILE A 64 12.69 10.06 -7.21
CA ILE A 64 11.60 9.24 -6.68
C ILE A 64 11.04 8.30 -7.75
N ALA A 65 10.81 8.81 -8.95
CA ALA A 65 10.31 8.00 -10.07
C ALA A 65 11.28 6.86 -10.43
N VAL A 66 12.58 7.14 -10.45
CA VAL A 66 13.61 6.13 -10.72
C VAL A 66 13.65 5.06 -9.62
N ALA A 67 13.49 5.46 -8.37
CA ALA A 67 13.54 4.54 -7.22
C ALA A 67 12.28 3.69 -7.04
N THR A 68 11.15 4.13 -7.57
CA THR A 68 9.84 3.49 -7.34
C THR A 68 9.81 1.99 -7.69
N PRO A 69 10.28 1.53 -8.86
CA PRO A 69 10.24 0.11 -9.19
C PRO A 69 11.01 -0.77 -8.19
N GLU A 70 12.17 -0.32 -7.74
CA GLU A 70 12.98 -1.07 -6.76
C GLU A 70 12.32 -1.08 -5.38
N ALA A 71 11.77 0.04 -4.94
CA ALA A 71 11.03 0.13 -3.68
C ALA A 71 9.80 -0.77 -3.69
N GLU A 72 9.04 -0.78 -4.78
CA GLU A 72 7.89 -1.67 -4.94
C GLU A 72 8.30 -3.15 -4.93
N ALA A 73 9.42 -3.50 -5.54
CA ALA A 73 9.94 -4.86 -5.54
C ALA A 73 10.33 -5.32 -4.13
N GLU A 74 10.98 -4.46 -3.34
CA GLU A 74 11.31 -4.76 -1.94
C GLU A 74 10.04 -4.94 -1.09
N LEU A 75 9.04 -4.08 -1.27
CA LEU A 75 7.76 -4.19 -0.57
C LEU A 75 7.00 -5.47 -0.97
N ALA A 76 7.06 -5.85 -2.24
CA ALA A 76 6.41 -7.08 -2.72
C ALA A 76 6.95 -8.32 -2.00
N VAL A 77 8.26 -8.39 -1.79
CA VAL A 77 8.88 -9.53 -1.09
C VAL A 77 8.68 -9.43 0.42
N GLY A 78 9.07 -8.32 1.03
CA GLY A 78 9.15 -8.20 2.48
C GLY A 78 7.83 -7.86 3.16
N PHE A 79 6.99 -7.05 2.52
CA PHE A 79 5.77 -6.52 3.14
C PHE A 79 4.51 -7.23 2.63
N PHE A 80 4.24 -7.15 1.33
CA PHE A 80 3.01 -7.71 0.77
C PHE A 80 3.04 -9.23 0.71
N GLY A 81 4.17 -9.81 0.33
CA GLY A 81 4.34 -11.26 0.23
C GLY A 81 4.10 -11.96 1.56
N SER A 82 4.68 -11.45 2.63
CA SER A 82 4.52 -12.04 3.96
C SER A 82 3.06 -11.99 4.43
N ARG A 83 2.34 -10.92 4.12
CA ARG A 83 0.92 -10.80 4.46
C ARG A 83 0.06 -11.76 3.65
N TYR A 84 0.34 -11.87 2.36
CA TYR A 84 -0.38 -12.78 1.48
C TYR A 84 -0.18 -14.24 1.88
N GLU A 85 1.03 -14.62 2.29
CA GLU A 85 1.34 -15.97 2.75
C GLU A 85 0.58 -16.37 4.01
N ARG A 86 0.25 -15.41 4.87
CA ARG A 86 -0.55 -15.67 6.09
C ARG A 86 -2.03 -15.90 5.79
N ALA A 87 -2.48 -15.54 4.61
CA ALA A 87 -3.88 -15.72 4.22
C ALA A 87 -4.13 -17.16 3.78
N THR A 88 -5.26 -17.71 4.17
CA THR A 88 -5.72 -19.02 3.70
C THR A 88 -6.13 -18.94 2.23
N PRO A 89 -6.28 -20.09 1.52
CA PRO A 89 -6.77 -20.06 0.14
C PRO A 89 -8.10 -19.33 -0.05
N ALA A 90 -9.06 -19.51 0.87
CA ALA A 90 -10.34 -18.79 0.81
C ALA A 90 -10.17 -17.28 1.02
N GLU A 91 -9.32 -16.89 1.95
CA GLU A 91 -9.00 -15.48 2.18
C GLU A 91 -8.29 -14.86 0.98
N ARG A 92 -7.36 -15.57 0.36
CA ARG A 92 -6.67 -15.11 -0.86
C ARG A 92 -7.63 -14.91 -2.02
N GLU A 93 -8.59 -15.80 -2.17
CA GLU A 93 -9.65 -15.67 -3.17
C GLU A 93 -10.46 -14.40 -2.94
N TYR A 94 -10.82 -14.13 -1.69
CA TYR A 94 -11.54 -12.92 -1.30
C TYR A 94 -10.73 -11.65 -1.59
N LEU A 95 -9.45 -11.64 -1.21
CA LEU A 95 -8.54 -10.51 -1.47
C LEU A 95 -8.40 -10.24 -2.97
N ARG A 96 -8.27 -11.28 -3.78
CA ARG A 96 -8.18 -11.14 -5.25
C ARG A 96 -9.45 -10.56 -5.84
N ALA A 97 -10.60 -10.98 -5.35
CA ALA A 97 -11.88 -10.42 -5.79
C ALA A 97 -11.97 -8.91 -5.49
N ILE A 98 -11.55 -8.49 -4.30
CA ILE A 98 -11.48 -7.06 -3.97
C ILE A 98 -10.55 -6.33 -4.93
N ALA A 99 -9.37 -6.87 -5.19
CA ALA A 99 -8.38 -6.25 -6.08
C ALA A 99 -8.90 -6.06 -7.51
N GLU A 100 -9.68 -7.01 -8.00
CA GLU A 100 -10.27 -6.93 -9.34
C GLU A 100 -11.43 -5.93 -9.42
N LEU A 101 -12.17 -5.76 -8.32
CA LEU A 101 -13.32 -4.86 -8.26
C LEU A 101 -12.94 -3.42 -7.90
N ALA A 102 -11.83 -3.23 -7.20
CA ALA A 102 -11.37 -1.91 -6.78
C ALA A 102 -10.77 -1.14 -7.97
N ASP A 103 -10.92 0.18 -7.94
CA ASP A 103 -10.28 1.06 -8.91
C ASP A 103 -8.75 0.97 -8.73
N PRO A 104 -8.00 0.64 -9.79
CA PRO A 104 -6.53 0.58 -9.72
C PRO A 104 -5.87 1.88 -9.24
N ASP A 105 -6.49 3.01 -9.54
CA ASP A 105 -5.95 4.33 -9.22
C ASP A 105 -6.37 4.83 -7.83
N SER A 106 -7.29 4.12 -7.16
CA SER A 106 -7.75 4.45 -5.82
C SER A 106 -7.33 3.38 -4.82
N SER A 107 -6.44 3.74 -3.90
CA SER A 107 -5.97 2.81 -2.86
C SER A 107 -6.93 2.67 -1.67
N THR A 108 -7.94 3.54 -1.60
CA THR A 108 -8.81 3.66 -0.42
C THR A 108 -10.29 3.46 -0.73
N GLU A 109 -10.64 3.21 -1.98
CA GLU A 109 -12.03 3.03 -2.36
C GLU A 109 -12.56 1.70 -1.84
N GLY A 110 -13.73 1.76 -1.18
CA GLY A 110 -14.39 0.57 -0.67
C GLY A 110 -15.08 -0.23 -1.77
N VAL A 111 -15.08 -1.54 -1.60
CA VAL A 111 -15.77 -2.48 -2.47
C VAL A 111 -16.95 -3.08 -1.71
N ALA A 112 -18.12 -3.10 -2.34
CA ALA A 112 -19.31 -3.68 -1.72
C ALA A 112 -19.13 -5.19 -1.49
N THR A 113 -19.47 -5.67 -0.30
CA THR A 113 -19.39 -7.09 0.03
C THR A 113 -20.31 -7.92 -0.85
N SER A 114 -21.45 -7.33 -1.29
CA SER A 114 -22.34 -7.96 -2.26
C SER A 114 -21.70 -8.15 -3.62
N ALA A 115 -20.87 -7.20 -4.06
CA ALA A 115 -20.13 -7.32 -5.33
C ALA A 115 -19.07 -8.42 -5.27
N VAL A 116 -18.40 -8.57 -4.13
CA VAL A 116 -17.44 -9.67 -3.91
C VAL A 116 -18.16 -11.01 -3.98
N ALA A 117 -19.31 -11.12 -3.32
CA ALA A 117 -20.12 -12.35 -3.33
C ALA A 117 -20.57 -12.71 -4.74
N GLU A 118 -21.06 -11.73 -5.50
CA GLU A 118 -21.48 -11.93 -6.89
C GLU A 118 -20.29 -12.39 -7.76
N LYS A 119 -19.13 -11.76 -7.62
CA LYS A 119 -17.94 -12.12 -8.39
C LYS A 119 -17.47 -13.54 -8.11
N LEU A 120 -17.54 -13.98 -6.86
CA LEU A 120 -17.15 -15.34 -6.45
C LEU A 120 -18.27 -16.37 -6.59
N ASP A 121 -19.43 -15.96 -7.05
CA ASP A 121 -20.62 -16.81 -7.19
C ASP A 121 -20.95 -17.56 -5.89
N ARG A 122 -20.98 -16.81 -4.80
CA ARG A 122 -21.29 -17.31 -3.45
C ARG A 122 -22.16 -16.31 -2.71
N THR A 123 -22.84 -16.79 -1.67
CA THR A 123 -23.63 -15.90 -0.81
C THR A 123 -22.72 -15.10 0.11
N PRO A 124 -23.13 -13.89 0.53
CA PRO A 124 -22.36 -13.13 1.53
C PRO A 124 -22.14 -13.92 2.83
N GLN A 125 -23.10 -14.72 3.24
CA GLN A 125 -23.00 -15.57 4.44
C GLN A 125 -21.91 -16.62 4.32
N ALA A 126 -21.76 -17.23 3.12
CA ALA A 126 -20.70 -18.22 2.88
C ALA A 126 -19.31 -17.59 2.93
N LEU A 127 -19.19 -16.31 2.60
CA LEU A 127 -17.92 -15.57 2.59
C LEU A 127 -17.61 -14.86 3.92
N SER A 128 -18.57 -14.82 4.86
CA SER A 128 -18.37 -14.14 6.14
C SER A 128 -17.16 -14.65 6.93
N PRO A 129 -16.88 -15.97 7.02
CA PRO A 129 -15.70 -16.43 7.72
C PRO A 129 -14.38 -15.87 7.15
N ALA A 130 -14.24 -15.86 5.83
CA ALA A 130 -13.04 -15.31 5.17
C ALA A 130 -12.92 -13.81 5.40
N ARG A 131 -14.03 -13.08 5.24
CA ARG A 131 -14.09 -11.64 5.49
C ARG A 131 -13.68 -11.30 6.94
N ASP A 132 -14.28 -11.99 7.89
CA ASP A 132 -14.04 -11.74 9.32
C ASP A 132 -12.58 -12.05 9.70
N ALA A 133 -12.01 -13.11 9.13
CA ALA A 133 -10.60 -13.44 9.35
C ALA A 133 -9.68 -12.36 8.77
N LEU A 134 -9.98 -11.83 7.59
CA LEU A 134 -9.21 -10.75 6.97
C LEU A 134 -9.29 -9.45 7.76
N LEU A 135 -10.46 -9.14 8.33
CA LEU A 135 -10.63 -8.00 9.24
C LEU A 135 -9.77 -8.17 10.50
N LYS A 136 -9.77 -9.36 11.11
CA LYS A 136 -8.96 -9.65 12.29
C LYS A 136 -7.46 -9.61 12.01
N LYS A 137 -7.03 -10.06 10.85
CA LYS A 137 -5.63 -10.01 10.42
C LYS A 137 -5.18 -8.60 10.03
N GLY A 138 -6.11 -7.65 9.93
CA GLY A 138 -5.80 -6.27 9.56
C GLY A 138 -5.44 -6.07 8.10
N LEU A 139 -5.80 -6.99 7.21
CA LEU A 139 -5.55 -6.89 5.77
C LEU A 139 -6.60 -6.04 5.06
N VAL A 140 -7.81 -6.05 5.59
CA VAL A 140 -8.92 -5.21 5.11
C VAL A 140 -9.59 -4.53 6.31
N TYR A 141 -10.36 -3.48 6.04
CA TYR A 141 -11.18 -2.81 7.06
C TYR A 141 -12.56 -2.50 6.48
N ALA A 142 -13.53 -2.36 7.36
CA ALA A 142 -14.89 -1.94 7.00
C ALA A 142 -14.89 -0.41 6.88
N CYS A 143 -14.76 0.10 5.67
CA CYS A 143 -14.71 1.54 5.43
C CYS A 143 -16.08 2.21 5.56
N GLU A 144 -17.12 1.53 5.07
CA GLU A 144 -18.52 1.94 5.19
C GLU A 144 -19.38 0.70 5.39
N ARG A 145 -20.65 0.91 5.72
CA ARG A 145 -21.59 -0.20 5.91
C ARG A 145 -21.71 -1.03 4.61
N GLY A 146 -21.41 -2.31 4.71
CA GLY A 146 -21.46 -3.22 3.57
C GLY A 146 -20.31 -3.08 2.60
N GLN A 147 -19.24 -2.38 2.98
CA GLN A 147 -18.06 -2.21 2.14
C GLN A 147 -16.78 -2.60 2.88
N VAL A 148 -15.81 -3.07 2.12
CA VAL A 148 -14.47 -3.40 2.61
C VAL A 148 -13.43 -2.74 1.71
N ALA A 149 -12.29 -2.38 2.29
CA ALA A 149 -11.15 -1.83 1.55
C ALA A 149 -9.86 -2.40 2.12
N PHE A 150 -8.78 -2.31 1.34
CA PHE A 150 -7.47 -2.71 1.82
C PHE A 150 -6.96 -1.74 2.88
N THR A 151 -6.38 -2.27 3.94
CA THR A 151 -5.81 -1.48 5.03
C THR A 151 -4.57 -0.71 4.59
N VAL A 152 -3.76 -1.30 3.71
CA VAL A 152 -2.51 -0.70 3.24
C VAL A 152 -2.61 -0.31 1.77
N PRO A 153 -2.01 0.83 1.36
CA PRO A 153 -2.01 1.24 -0.04
C PRO A 153 -1.19 0.27 -0.90
N HIS A 154 -1.51 0.20 -2.18
CA HIS A 154 -0.83 -0.60 -3.19
C HIS A 154 -0.96 -2.13 -3.04
N PHE A 155 -1.65 -2.62 -2.01
CA PHE A 155 -1.88 -4.06 -1.86
C PHE A 155 -2.70 -4.63 -3.03
N GLY A 156 -3.69 -3.90 -3.50
CA GLY A 156 -4.44 -4.28 -4.69
C GLY A 156 -3.57 -4.41 -5.93
N ARG A 157 -2.64 -3.49 -6.13
CA ARG A 157 -1.67 -3.55 -7.24
C ARG A 157 -0.80 -4.80 -7.13
N TYR A 158 -0.29 -5.09 -5.94
CA TYR A 158 0.47 -6.30 -5.67
C TYR A 158 -0.32 -7.56 -6.03
N LEU A 159 -1.58 -7.65 -5.57
CA LEU A 159 -2.45 -8.81 -5.84
C LEU A 159 -2.72 -8.99 -7.33
N ARG A 160 -2.98 -7.90 -8.06
CA ARG A 160 -3.19 -7.97 -9.51
C ARG A 160 -1.93 -8.46 -10.24
N ALA A 161 -0.75 -8.06 -9.79
CA ALA A 161 0.51 -8.53 -10.35
C ALA A 161 0.72 -10.04 -10.14
N GLN A 162 0.25 -10.58 -9.00
CA GLN A 162 0.30 -12.03 -8.73
C GLN A 162 -0.63 -12.85 -9.62
N MET A 163 -1.69 -12.23 -10.15
CA MET A 163 -2.68 -12.89 -11.01
C MET A 163 -2.29 -12.88 -12.50
N ALA A 164 -1.33 -12.05 -12.85
CA ALA A 164 -0.87 -11.90 -14.24
C ALA A 164 0.03 -13.05 -14.67
#